data_369c6facfb5c996b061a73289b6b7097
#
_entry.id   369c6facfb5c996b061a73289b6b7097
#
_cell.length_a   1.000
_cell.length_b   1.000
_cell.length_c   1.000
_cell.angle_alpha   90.00
_cell.angle_beta   90.00
_cell.angle_gamma   90.00
#
_symmetry.space_group_name_H-M   'P 1'
#
loop_
_entity.id
_entity.type
_entity.pdbx_description
1 polymer ?
#
loop_
_entity_poly.entity_id
_entity_poly.type
_entity_poly.pdbx_seq_one_letter_code
_entity_poly.pdbx_strand_id
1 'polypeptide(L)'
;QLYPGVPYFLLGHSMGSFYARQYLCEWGDELDGAIIMGTGYQPKALVQLARTICRVLAVFHGWHYRSKLVARLSFLGYNKGLEGRTAHDWLNRDPVEVDRYRADERCTFIFTLNAYYSMFSGILRLYDPALLARVPKDLPLLFLAGDADPVGEQGAGVKRAVKSLLDAGVKNIEVKLYPSARHELLVELNREEVFADIGDWLERRL
;
A
#
# COMPACT_ATOMS: atom_id res chain seq x y z
N GLN A 1 -13.44 4.40 23.41
CA GLN A 1 -13.70 3.13 22.69
C GLN A 1 -15.19 2.78 22.75
N LEU A 2 -15.80 2.47 21.59
CA LEU A 2 -17.20 2.00 21.53
C LEU A 2 -17.34 0.55 22.04
N TYR A 3 -16.26 -0.24 21.96
CA TYR A 3 -16.20 -1.64 22.35
C TYR A 3 -14.95 -1.89 23.21
N PRO A 4 -14.99 -1.57 24.51
CA PRO A 4 -13.85 -1.83 25.39
C PRO A 4 -13.64 -3.35 25.58
N GLY A 5 -12.37 -3.78 25.51
CA GLY A 5 -11.99 -5.19 25.67
C GLY A 5 -12.15 -6.06 24.42
N VAL A 6 -12.52 -5.47 23.27
CA VAL A 6 -12.52 -6.18 21.98
C VAL A 6 -11.21 -5.86 21.26
N PRO A 7 -10.46 -6.88 20.78
CA PRO A 7 -9.24 -6.66 20.00
C PRO A 7 -9.48 -5.82 18.75
N TYR A 8 -8.58 -4.88 18.48
CA TYR A 8 -8.71 -3.94 17.36
C TYR A 8 -7.55 -4.08 16.38
N PHE A 9 -7.85 -4.51 15.16
CA PHE A 9 -6.88 -4.71 14.09
C PHE A 9 -7.12 -3.72 12.96
N LEU A 10 -6.02 -3.25 12.34
CA LEU A 10 -6.05 -2.36 11.18
C LEU A 10 -5.56 -3.10 9.93
N LEU A 11 -6.36 -3.12 8.86
CA LEU A 11 -5.90 -3.56 7.54
C LEU A 11 -5.78 -2.37 6.60
N GLY A 12 -4.61 -2.20 5.97
CA GLY A 12 -4.39 -1.21 4.93
C GLY A 12 -3.94 -1.87 3.63
N HIS A 13 -4.68 -1.65 2.53
CA HIS A 13 -4.34 -2.16 1.20
C HIS A 13 -3.91 -1.03 0.27
N SER A 14 -2.90 -1.28 -0.58
CA SER A 14 -2.43 -0.34 -1.60
C SER A 14 -2.08 1.03 -1.02
N MET A 15 -2.70 2.11 -1.48
CA MET A 15 -2.55 3.44 -0.89
C MET A 15 -2.86 3.42 0.62
N GLY A 16 -3.87 2.67 1.05
CA GLY A 16 -4.20 2.48 2.45
C GLY A 16 -3.07 1.85 3.28
N SER A 17 -2.21 1.03 2.67
CA SER A 17 -1.05 0.45 3.35
C SER A 17 -0.01 1.49 3.76
N PHE A 18 0.18 2.55 2.97
CA PHE A 18 1.05 3.67 3.34
C PHE A 18 0.45 4.50 4.47
N TYR A 19 -0.88 4.70 4.47
CA TYR A 19 -1.56 5.39 5.56
C TYR A 19 -1.60 4.55 6.83
N ALA A 20 -1.84 3.24 6.72
CA ALA A 20 -1.75 2.32 7.86
C ALA A 20 -0.37 2.39 8.52
N ARG A 21 0.72 2.33 7.73
CA ARG A 21 2.09 2.48 8.27
C ARG A 21 2.34 3.83 8.94
N GLN A 22 1.71 4.92 8.48
CA GLN A 22 1.76 6.21 9.18
C GLN A 22 0.93 6.17 10.47
N TYR A 23 -0.23 5.52 10.44
CA TYR A 23 -1.08 5.34 11.62
C TYR A 23 -0.33 4.61 12.74
N LEU A 24 0.43 3.56 12.39
CA LEU A 24 1.28 2.83 13.36
C LEU A 24 2.26 3.75 14.08
N CYS A 25 2.77 4.79 13.41
CA CYS A 25 3.71 5.73 14.00
C CYS A 25 3.07 6.73 14.98
N GLU A 26 1.78 6.99 14.85
CA GLU A 26 1.08 8.02 15.62
C GLU A 26 0.15 7.41 16.68
N TRP A 27 -0.49 6.29 16.36
CA TRP A 27 -1.55 5.65 17.17
C TRP A 27 -1.41 4.12 17.22
N GLY A 28 -0.21 3.60 17.01
CA GLY A 28 0.02 2.15 17.01
C GLY A 28 -0.32 1.47 18.34
N ASP A 29 -0.22 2.20 19.47
CA ASP A 29 -0.57 1.71 20.81
C ASP A 29 -2.07 1.42 20.99
N GLU A 30 -2.93 1.88 20.08
CA GLU A 30 -4.37 1.61 20.10
C GLU A 30 -4.73 0.28 19.45
N LEU A 31 -3.77 -0.40 18.80
CA LEU A 31 -3.99 -1.59 17.99
C LEU A 31 -3.44 -2.86 18.67
N ASP A 32 -4.13 -3.96 18.46
CA ASP A 32 -3.67 -5.30 18.80
C ASP A 32 -2.89 -5.95 17.65
N GLY A 33 -2.91 -5.36 16.47
CA GLY A 33 -2.10 -5.74 15.31
C GLY A 33 -2.49 -5.02 14.03
N ALA A 34 -1.66 -5.15 12.99
CA ALA A 34 -1.97 -4.57 11.69
C ALA A 34 -1.54 -5.43 10.51
N ILE A 35 -2.35 -5.40 9.45
CA ILE A 35 -2.13 -6.09 8.19
C ILE A 35 -1.81 -5.04 7.11
N ILE A 36 -0.62 -5.12 6.53
CA ILE A 36 -0.11 -4.21 5.52
C ILE A 36 -0.05 -4.95 4.19
N MET A 37 -1.02 -4.68 3.32
CA MET A 37 -1.23 -5.43 2.08
C MET A 37 -0.91 -4.60 0.85
N GLY A 38 -0.20 -5.16 -0.13
CA GLY A 38 0.11 -4.50 -1.40
C GLY A 38 0.90 -3.20 -1.23
N THR A 39 1.81 -3.17 -0.26
CA THR A 39 2.64 -1.98 0.03
C THR A 39 3.89 -1.94 -0.82
N GLY A 40 4.53 -0.77 -0.87
CA GLY A 40 5.79 -0.56 -1.57
C GLY A 40 6.79 0.29 -0.76
N TYR A 41 7.97 0.49 -1.37
CA TYR A 41 9.01 1.36 -0.83
C TYR A 41 9.84 1.92 -2.01
N GLN A 42 9.26 2.90 -2.69
CA GLN A 42 9.85 3.53 -3.88
C GLN A 42 11.08 4.37 -3.50
N PRO A 43 12.02 4.64 -4.42
CA PRO A 43 13.16 5.52 -4.13
C PRO A 43 12.70 6.90 -3.64
N LYS A 44 13.23 7.36 -2.50
CA LYS A 44 12.85 8.64 -1.88
C LYS A 44 12.93 9.83 -2.84
N ALA A 45 13.97 9.88 -3.67
CA ALA A 45 14.15 10.94 -4.66
C ALA A 45 13.03 10.96 -5.71
N LEU A 46 12.54 9.79 -6.14
CA LEU A 46 11.43 9.68 -7.07
C LEU A 46 10.13 10.23 -6.46
N VAL A 47 9.85 9.88 -5.21
CA VAL A 47 8.66 10.39 -4.50
C VAL A 47 8.75 11.90 -4.28
N GLN A 48 9.94 12.42 -3.96
CA GLN A 48 10.18 13.87 -3.84
C GLN A 48 9.95 14.59 -5.17
N LEU A 49 10.43 14.03 -6.27
CA LEU A 49 10.22 14.58 -7.62
C LEU A 49 8.72 14.59 -7.96
N ALA A 50 8.01 13.49 -7.76
CA ALA A 50 6.58 13.39 -8.02
C ALA A 50 5.77 14.41 -7.21
N ARG A 51 6.09 14.58 -5.92
CA ARG A 51 5.50 15.61 -5.07
C ARG A 51 5.78 17.03 -5.59
N THR A 52 7.02 17.28 -6.02
CA THR A 52 7.41 18.59 -6.55
C THR A 52 6.68 18.92 -7.86
N ILE A 53 6.51 17.93 -8.75
CA ILE A 53 5.72 18.07 -9.98
C ILE A 53 4.27 18.48 -9.64
N CYS A 54 3.64 17.82 -8.65
CA CYS A 54 2.29 18.19 -8.22
C CYS A 54 2.22 19.65 -7.75
N ARG A 55 3.20 20.11 -6.96
CA ARG A 55 3.27 21.48 -6.45
C ARG A 55 3.44 22.50 -7.59
N VAL A 56 4.34 22.22 -8.53
CA VAL A 56 4.57 23.11 -9.69
C VAL A 56 3.31 23.22 -10.56
N LEU A 57 2.69 22.08 -10.88
CA LEU A 57 1.45 22.08 -11.66
C LEU A 57 0.31 22.80 -10.93
N ALA A 58 0.26 22.71 -9.61
CA ALA A 58 -0.77 23.38 -8.81
C ALA A 58 -0.65 24.90 -8.82
N VAL A 59 0.55 25.46 -9.02
CA VAL A 59 0.75 26.92 -9.20
C VAL A 59 0.03 27.42 -10.45
N PHE A 60 0.02 26.63 -11.54
CA PHE A 60 -0.57 27.04 -12.82
C PHE A 60 -2.04 26.64 -12.98
N HIS A 61 -2.46 25.51 -12.37
CA HIS A 61 -3.78 24.91 -12.58
C HIS A 61 -4.65 24.84 -11.32
N GLY A 62 -4.10 25.18 -10.17
CA GLY A 62 -4.78 25.02 -8.86
C GLY A 62 -4.76 23.59 -8.33
N TRP A 63 -4.97 23.43 -7.01
CA TRP A 63 -4.88 22.16 -6.30
C TRP A 63 -5.97 21.14 -6.67
N HIS A 64 -7.10 21.59 -7.17
CA HIS A 64 -8.23 20.71 -7.57
C HIS A 64 -8.08 20.13 -8.98
N TYR A 65 -7.07 20.57 -9.74
CA TYR A 65 -6.81 20.06 -11.08
C TYR A 65 -6.49 18.58 -11.08
N ARG A 66 -7.11 17.81 -11.99
CA ARG A 66 -6.92 16.36 -12.18
C ARG A 66 -5.96 16.11 -13.34
N SER A 67 -4.67 16.01 -13.04
CA SER A 67 -3.62 15.89 -14.03
C SER A 67 -3.52 14.47 -14.58
N LYS A 68 -3.84 14.28 -15.86
CA LYS A 68 -3.62 13.01 -16.58
C LYS A 68 -2.13 12.66 -16.65
N LEU A 69 -1.24 13.66 -16.69
CA LEU A 69 0.21 13.45 -16.68
C LEU A 69 0.65 12.78 -15.36
N VAL A 70 0.26 13.34 -14.22
CA VAL A 70 0.62 12.79 -12.91
C VAL A 70 0.03 11.38 -12.74
N ALA A 71 -1.24 11.18 -13.13
CA ALA A 71 -1.86 9.86 -13.11
C ALA A 71 -1.06 8.83 -13.93
N ARG A 72 -0.70 9.19 -15.18
CA ARG A 72 0.07 8.30 -16.06
C ARG A 72 1.46 7.98 -15.49
N LEU A 73 2.15 8.97 -14.94
CA LEU A 73 3.48 8.79 -14.35
C LEU A 73 3.44 7.92 -13.10
N SER A 74 2.37 8.00 -12.30
CA SER A 74 2.21 7.22 -11.06
C SER A 74 2.11 5.70 -11.30
N PHE A 75 1.64 5.30 -12.49
CA PHE A 75 1.48 3.88 -12.86
C PHE A 75 2.39 3.48 -14.03
N LEU A 76 3.39 4.31 -14.33
CA LEU A 76 4.29 4.04 -15.45
C LEU A 76 5.08 2.74 -15.23
N GLY A 77 4.97 1.81 -16.17
CA GLY A 77 5.70 0.54 -16.15
C GLY A 77 5.02 -0.56 -15.36
N TYR A 78 3.86 -0.34 -14.72
CA TYR A 78 3.18 -1.37 -13.93
C TYR A 78 2.73 -2.59 -14.75
N ASN A 79 2.39 -2.40 -16.03
CA ASN A 79 2.05 -3.50 -16.94
C ASN A 79 3.26 -4.07 -17.69
N LYS A 80 4.49 -3.70 -17.35
CA LYS A 80 5.68 -4.21 -18.05
C LYS A 80 5.79 -5.73 -17.89
N GLY A 81 5.86 -6.44 -19.02
CA GLY A 81 5.94 -7.92 -19.03
C GLY A 81 4.60 -8.65 -18.91
N LEU A 82 3.47 -7.92 -18.88
CA LEU A 82 2.13 -8.49 -18.94
C LEU A 82 1.59 -8.46 -20.38
N GLU A 83 0.54 -9.25 -20.66
CA GLU A 83 -0.06 -9.38 -21.99
C GLU A 83 -0.58 -8.06 -22.59
N GLY A 84 -0.86 -7.06 -21.73
CA GLY A 84 -1.27 -5.72 -22.16
C GLY A 84 -2.70 -5.65 -22.68
N ARG A 85 -3.61 -6.49 -22.18
CA ARG A 85 -5.03 -6.46 -22.50
C ARG A 85 -5.66 -5.12 -22.10
N THR A 86 -5.28 -4.59 -20.94
CA THR A 86 -5.75 -3.31 -20.41
C THR A 86 -4.62 -2.54 -19.72
N ALA A 87 -4.87 -1.28 -19.38
CA ALA A 87 -3.95 -0.48 -18.56
C ALA A 87 -3.90 -0.93 -17.08
N HIS A 88 -4.75 -1.86 -16.66
CA HIS A 88 -4.95 -2.26 -15.27
C HIS A 88 -4.66 -3.75 -15.01
N ASP A 89 -4.06 -4.47 -15.97
CA ASP A 89 -3.78 -5.90 -15.83
C ASP A 89 -2.85 -6.19 -14.63
N TRP A 90 -2.03 -5.24 -14.24
CA TRP A 90 -1.17 -5.34 -13.06
C TRP A 90 -1.94 -5.51 -11.72
N LEU A 91 -3.25 -5.22 -11.70
CA LEU A 91 -4.06 -5.35 -10.50
C LEU A 91 -4.34 -6.81 -10.14
N ASN A 92 -4.69 -7.65 -11.12
CA ASN A 92 -5.16 -9.01 -10.88
C ASN A 92 -4.84 -9.94 -12.05
N ARG A 93 -4.66 -11.23 -11.76
CA ARG A 93 -4.54 -12.27 -12.80
C ARG A 93 -5.90 -12.64 -13.40
N ASP A 94 -6.99 -12.49 -12.62
CA ASP A 94 -8.35 -12.72 -13.12
C ASP A 94 -8.80 -11.54 -13.98
N PRO A 95 -9.01 -11.76 -15.31
CA PRO A 95 -9.47 -10.69 -16.19
C PRO A 95 -10.88 -10.19 -15.83
N VAL A 96 -11.71 -11.02 -15.19
CA VAL A 96 -13.06 -10.61 -14.76
C VAL A 96 -12.97 -9.56 -13.66
N GLU A 97 -12.07 -9.73 -12.70
CA GLU A 97 -11.85 -8.75 -11.62
C GLU A 97 -11.25 -7.45 -12.16
N VAL A 98 -10.31 -7.54 -13.12
CA VAL A 98 -9.77 -6.35 -13.81
C VAL A 98 -10.90 -5.58 -14.54
N ASP A 99 -11.80 -6.27 -15.23
CA ASP A 99 -12.92 -5.64 -15.93
C ASP A 99 -13.93 -5.05 -14.94
N ARG A 100 -14.19 -5.71 -13.82
CA ARG A 100 -15.04 -5.18 -12.72
C ARG A 100 -14.45 -3.88 -12.16
N TYR A 101 -13.14 -3.86 -11.86
CA TYR A 101 -12.45 -2.64 -11.42
C TYR A 101 -12.59 -1.49 -12.43
N ARG A 102 -12.43 -1.79 -13.72
CA ARG A 102 -12.51 -0.78 -14.79
C ARG A 102 -13.93 -0.25 -15.01
N ALA A 103 -14.94 -1.06 -14.74
CA ALA A 103 -16.35 -0.67 -14.84
C ALA A 103 -16.82 0.19 -13.66
N ASP A 104 -16.12 0.17 -12.52
CA ASP A 104 -16.51 0.94 -11.33
C ASP A 104 -15.92 2.35 -11.37
N GLU A 105 -16.79 3.36 -11.49
CA GLU A 105 -16.40 4.78 -11.51
C GLU A 105 -15.69 5.22 -10.23
N ARG A 106 -15.91 4.53 -9.10
CA ARG A 106 -15.25 4.79 -7.82
C ARG A 106 -13.79 4.32 -7.82
N CYS A 107 -13.40 3.46 -8.75
CA CYS A 107 -12.05 2.92 -8.87
C CYS A 107 -11.22 3.66 -9.96
N THR A 108 -11.87 4.24 -10.97
CA THR A 108 -11.20 4.76 -12.18
C THR A 108 -11.07 6.29 -12.25
N PHE A 109 -11.45 7.01 -11.21
CA PHE A 109 -11.30 8.46 -11.21
C PHE A 109 -9.83 8.90 -11.04
N ILE A 110 -9.51 10.05 -11.63
CA ILE A 110 -8.17 10.66 -11.47
C ILE A 110 -8.17 11.54 -10.21
N PHE A 111 -7.16 11.34 -9.36
CA PHE A 111 -6.94 12.17 -8.18
C PHE A 111 -6.62 13.63 -8.55
N THR A 112 -6.99 14.55 -7.67
CA THR A 112 -6.54 15.94 -7.76
C THR A 112 -5.05 16.05 -7.46
N LEU A 113 -4.42 17.17 -7.88
CA LEU A 113 -3.02 17.44 -7.51
C LEU A 113 -2.82 17.46 -6.00
N ASN A 114 -3.81 17.96 -5.24
CA ASN A 114 -3.76 17.96 -3.78
C ASN A 114 -3.75 16.53 -3.21
N ALA A 115 -4.56 15.62 -3.75
CA ALA A 115 -4.59 14.23 -3.30
C ALA A 115 -3.25 13.52 -3.58
N TYR A 116 -2.68 13.67 -4.78
CA TYR A 116 -1.35 13.15 -5.09
C TYR A 116 -0.26 13.76 -4.22
N TYR A 117 -0.27 15.09 -4.04
CA TYR A 117 0.71 15.78 -3.21
C TYR A 117 0.66 15.29 -1.75
N SER A 118 -0.54 15.13 -1.20
CA SER A 118 -0.74 14.62 0.17
C SER A 118 -0.30 13.18 0.30
N MET A 119 -0.62 12.31 -0.67
CA MET A 119 -0.17 10.92 -0.71
C MET A 119 1.37 10.84 -0.74
N PHE A 120 2.03 11.55 -1.66
CA PHE A 120 3.49 11.55 -1.74
C PHE A 120 4.14 12.16 -0.49
N SER A 121 3.52 13.17 0.11
CA SER A 121 4.00 13.74 1.38
C SER A 121 3.90 12.74 2.52
N GLY A 122 2.82 11.98 2.59
CA GLY A 122 2.65 10.89 3.55
C GLY A 122 3.66 9.77 3.34
N ILE A 123 3.89 9.34 2.09
CA ILE A 123 4.91 8.33 1.78
C ILE A 123 6.30 8.82 2.22
N LEU A 124 6.64 10.10 2.00
CA LEU A 124 7.93 10.66 2.40
C LEU A 124 8.16 10.67 3.91
N ARG A 125 7.11 10.73 4.73
CA ARG A 125 7.23 10.59 6.19
C ARG A 125 7.74 9.21 6.60
N LEU A 126 7.44 8.16 5.83
CA LEU A 126 7.90 6.79 6.11
C LEU A 126 9.41 6.57 5.88
N TYR A 127 10.14 7.59 5.43
CA TYR A 127 11.61 7.57 5.35
C TYR A 127 12.28 8.27 6.56
N ASP A 128 11.49 8.74 7.52
CA ASP A 128 12.00 9.37 8.74
C ASP A 128 12.20 8.29 9.82
N PRO A 129 13.47 7.97 10.19
CA PRO A 129 13.74 6.98 11.22
C PRO A 129 13.17 7.36 12.59
N ALA A 130 13.11 8.67 12.91
CA ALA A 130 12.55 9.14 14.16
C ALA A 130 11.04 8.90 14.24
N LEU A 131 10.34 9.04 13.11
CA LEU A 131 8.91 8.70 13.03
C LEU A 131 8.70 7.18 13.15
N LEU A 132 9.45 6.37 12.40
CA LEU A 132 9.35 4.91 12.46
C LEU A 132 9.71 4.36 13.85
N ALA A 133 10.62 5.02 14.57
CA ALA A 133 10.96 4.64 15.94
C ALA A 133 9.80 4.76 16.94
N ARG A 134 8.71 5.44 16.58
CA ARG A 134 7.49 5.58 17.40
C ARG A 134 6.55 4.36 17.29
N VAL A 135 6.72 3.51 16.27
CA VAL A 135 5.92 2.28 16.15
C VAL A 135 6.17 1.37 17.35
N PRO A 136 5.13 0.85 18.04
CA PRO A 136 5.29 -0.06 19.16
C PRO A 136 6.09 -1.30 18.77
N LYS A 137 7.10 -1.65 19.58
CA LYS A 137 8.13 -2.63 19.18
C LYS A 137 7.62 -4.06 19.10
N ASP A 138 6.63 -4.39 19.89
CA ASP A 138 6.07 -5.73 20.00
C ASP A 138 4.71 -5.85 19.27
N LEU A 139 4.20 -4.76 18.65
CA LEU A 139 2.95 -4.77 17.86
C LEU A 139 3.06 -5.81 16.71
N PRO A 140 2.14 -6.77 16.65
CA PRO A 140 2.12 -7.75 15.57
C PRO A 140 1.81 -7.10 14.22
N LEU A 141 2.67 -7.32 13.22
CA LEU A 141 2.47 -6.83 11.86
C LEU A 141 2.51 -7.99 10.87
N LEU A 142 1.53 -8.05 9.97
CA LEU A 142 1.50 -8.99 8.86
C LEU A 142 1.63 -8.22 7.54
N PHE A 143 2.67 -8.50 6.77
CA PHE A 143 2.86 -7.96 5.43
C PHE A 143 2.48 -9.00 4.39
N LEU A 144 1.52 -8.66 3.52
CA LEU A 144 1.04 -9.51 2.43
C LEU A 144 1.22 -8.81 1.08
N ALA A 145 1.76 -9.49 0.09
CA ALA A 145 1.88 -8.97 -1.27
C ALA A 145 1.97 -10.12 -2.29
N GLY A 146 1.58 -9.85 -3.52
CA GLY A 146 1.93 -10.72 -4.65
C GLY A 146 3.40 -10.53 -5.04
N ASP A 147 4.09 -11.60 -5.42
CA ASP A 147 5.46 -11.50 -5.93
C ASP A 147 5.53 -10.99 -7.38
N ALA A 148 4.36 -10.85 -8.04
CA ALA A 148 4.21 -10.17 -9.33
C ALA A 148 3.60 -8.76 -9.20
N ASP A 149 3.41 -8.23 -7.98
CA ASP A 149 2.88 -6.89 -7.74
C ASP A 149 3.94 -5.80 -8.03
N PRO A 150 3.71 -4.92 -9.05
CA PRO A 150 4.65 -3.84 -9.37
C PRO A 150 4.72 -2.74 -8.30
N VAL A 151 3.67 -2.55 -7.48
CA VAL A 151 3.68 -1.58 -6.37
C VAL A 151 4.74 -1.95 -5.35
N GLY A 152 4.86 -3.24 -5.04
CA GLY A 152 5.88 -3.81 -4.18
C GLY A 152 7.20 -4.11 -4.87
N GLU A 153 7.40 -3.68 -6.13
CA GLU A 153 8.59 -4.02 -6.94
C GLU A 153 8.87 -5.53 -6.90
N GLN A 154 7.83 -6.33 -7.20
CA GLN A 154 7.88 -7.79 -7.16
C GLN A 154 8.43 -8.33 -5.82
N GLY A 155 7.97 -7.73 -4.71
CA GLY A 155 8.36 -8.08 -3.34
C GLY A 155 9.61 -7.38 -2.82
N ALA A 156 10.47 -6.80 -3.67
CA ALA A 156 11.69 -6.12 -3.22
C ALA A 156 11.38 -4.85 -2.40
N GLY A 157 10.37 -4.07 -2.81
CA GLY A 157 9.88 -2.90 -2.09
C GLY A 157 9.25 -3.27 -0.75
N VAL A 158 8.50 -4.39 -0.70
CA VAL A 158 7.93 -4.91 0.55
C VAL A 158 9.04 -5.25 1.55
N LYS A 159 10.08 -5.96 1.10
CA LYS A 159 11.24 -6.30 1.95
C LYS A 159 11.95 -5.06 2.49
N ARG A 160 12.08 -3.98 1.67
CA ARG A 160 12.65 -2.70 2.15
C ARG A 160 11.75 -2.01 3.17
N ALA A 161 10.42 -2.05 2.97
CA ALA A 161 9.48 -1.51 3.94
C ALA A 161 9.56 -2.23 5.28
N VAL A 162 9.61 -3.55 5.27
CA VAL A 162 9.80 -4.39 6.47
C VAL A 162 11.14 -4.09 7.12
N LYS A 163 12.24 -4.05 6.33
CA LYS A 163 13.56 -3.71 6.86
C LYS A 163 13.57 -2.37 7.58
N SER A 164 12.89 -1.35 7.06
CA SER A 164 12.85 -0.03 7.70
C SER A 164 12.20 -0.06 9.09
N LEU A 165 11.22 -0.95 9.31
CA LEU A 165 10.59 -1.14 10.61
C LEU A 165 11.45 -1.99 11.56
N LEU A 166 12.10 -3.03 11.03
CA LEU A 166 13.08 -3.82 11.81
C LEU A 166 14.24 -2.95 12.28
N ASP A 167 14.78 -2.10 11.40
CA ASP A 167 15.85 -1.13 11.74
C ASP A 167 15.39 -0.11 12.79
N ALA A 168 14.08 0.21 12.83
CA ALA A 168 13.47 1.04 13.86
C ALA A 168 13.16 0.28 15.16
N GLY A 169 13.46 -1.02 15.24
CA GLY A 169 13.34 -1.87 16.42
C GLY A 169 12.01 -2.63 16.56
N VAL A 170 11.12 -2.61 15.57
CA VAL A 170 9.91 -3.44 15.56
C VAL A 170 10.33 -4.91 15.41
N LYS A 171 9.78 -5.82 16.23
CA LYS A 171 10.26 -7.21 16.35
C LYS A 171 9.30 -8.24 15.78
N ASN A 172 8.01 -7.99 15.86
CA ASN A 172 6.95 -8.96 15.55
C ASN A 172 6.38 -8.71 14.15
N ILE A 173 7.14 -9.07 13.10
CA ILE A 173 6.75 -8.87 11.70
C ILE A 173 6.76 -10.21 10.96
N GLU A 174 5.59 -10.60 10.48
CA GLU A 174 5.42 -11.73 9.55
C GLU A 174 5.28 -11.19 8.11
N VAL A 175 5.85 -11.91 7.14
CA VAL A 175 5.79 -11.52 5.71
C VAL A 175 5.42 -12.74 4.89
N LYS A 176 4.38 -12.61 4.05
CA LYS A 176 4.06 -13.63 3.04
C LYS A 176 3.97 -12.99 1.66
N LEU A 177 4.70 -13.56 0.71
CA LEU A 177 4.60 -13.23 -0.71
C LEU A 177 3.91 -14.39 -1.42
N TYR A 178 2.83 -14.09 -2.14
CA TYR A 178 2.06 -15.10 -2.88
C TYR A 178 2.60 -15.26 -4.29
N PRO A 179 2.99 -16.49 -4.68
CA PRO A 179 3.57 -16.75 -5.99
C PRO A 179 2.66 -16.35 -7.16
N SER A 180 3.22 -15.61 -8.10
CA SER A 180 2.54 -15.07 -9.30
C SER A 180 1.35 -14.16 -9.04
N ALA A 181 0.90 -13.97 -7.78
CA ALA A 181 -0.19 -13.07 -7.45
C ALA A 181 0.20 -11.62 -7.74
N ARG A 182 -0.79 -10.83 -8.16
CA ARG A 182 -0.65 -9.41 -8.46
C ARG A 182 -1.09 -8.57 -7.25
N HIS A 183 -1.61 -7.39 -7.48
CA HIS A 183 -1.83 -6.38 -6.45
C HIS A 183 -3.05 -6.61 -5.56
N GLU A 184 -4.16 -7.08 -6.14
CA GLU A 184 -5.49 -7.16 -5.49
C GLU A 184 -5.72 -8.53 -4.83
N LEU A 185 -4.94 -8.85 -3.78
CA LEU A 185 -4.91 -10.19 -3.16
C LEU A 185 -6.27 -10.73 -2.73
N LEU A 186 -7.18 -9.88 -2.22
CA LEU A 186 -8.48 -10.31 -1.69
C LEU A 186 -9.48 -10.75 -2.77
N VAL A 187 -9.17 -10.48 -4.03
CA VAL A 187 -9.94 -10.92 -5.21
C VAL A 187 -9.08 -11.67 -6.23
N GLU A 188 -7.86 -12.07 -5.84
CA GLU A 188 -6.96 -12.85 -6.68
C GLU A 188 -7.45 -14.29 -6.89
N LEU A 189 -6.88 -15.01 -7.86
CA LEU A 189 -7.21 -16.40 -8.14
C LEU A 189 -7.00 -17.32 -6.93
N ASN A 190 -6.05 -16.98 -6.06
CA ASN A 190 -5.76 -17.70 -4.81
C ASN A 190 -6.29 -16.98 -3.55
N ARG A 191 -7.35 -16.19 -3.66
CA ARG A 191 -7.92 -15.42 -2.51
C ARG A 191 -8.29 -16.27 -1.31
N GLU A 192 -8.69 -17.53 -1.51
CA GLU A 192 -9.04 -18.44 -0.40
C GLU A 192 -7.81 -18.71 0.48
N GLU A 193 -6.63 -18.87 -0.11
CA GLU A 193 -5.37 -18.97 0.64
C GLU A 193 -5.09 -17.68 1.42
N VAL A 194 -5.33 -16.52 0.80
CA VAL A 194 -5.11 -15.22 1.45
C VAL A 194 -6.06 -15.05 2.64
N PHE A 195 -7.33 -15.44 2.48
CA PHE A 195 -8.31 -15.39 3.58
C PHE A 195 -7.95 -16.34 4.72
N ALA A 196 -7.52 -17.54 4.40
CA ALA A 196 -7.07 -18.51 5.42
C ALA A 196 -5.87 -17.95 6.21
N ASP A 197 -4.84 -17.43 5.54
CA ASP A 197 -3.67 -16.85 6.19
C ASP A 197 -4.02 -15.65 7.11
N ILE A 198 -4.92 -14.79 6.66
CA ILE A 198 -5.41 -13.65 7.47
C ILE A 198 -6.19 -14.19 8.68
N GLY A 199 -7.09 -15.15 8.48
CA GLY A 199 -7.86 -15.77 9.54
C GLY A 199 -6.96 -16.43 10.60
N ASP A 200 -6.05 -17.28 10.17
CA ASP A 200 -5.08 -17.95 11.05
C ASP A 200 -4.20 -16.94 11.82
N TRP A 201 -3.81 -15.84 11.15
CA TRP A 201 -3.01 -14.79 11.78
C TRP A 201 -3.80 -14.05 12.85
N LEU A 202 -5.08 -13.75 12.61
CA LEU A 202 -5.98 -13.10 13.57
C LEU A 202 -6.29 -14.04 14.75
N GLU A 203 -6.66 -15.31 14.48
CA GLU A 203 -7.02 -16.29 15.50
C GLU A 203 -5.91 -16.53 16.51
N ARG A 204 -4.63 -16.49 16.08
CA ARG A 204 -3.49 -16.59 17.01
C ARG A 204 -3.34 -15.38 17.96
N ARG A 205 -4.15 -14.35 17.82
CA ARG A 205 -4.08 -13.08 18.57
C ARG A 205 -5.37 -12.68 19.27
N LEU A 206 -6.39 -13.53 19.16
CA LEU A 206 -7.64 -13.41 19.89
C LEU A 206 -7.58 -14.25 21.16
#